data_d1eba846962a6ef992dc8519b3a837a0
#
_entry.id   d1eba846962a6ef992dc8519b3a837a0
#
_cell.length_a   1.000
_cell.length_b   1.000
_cell.length_c   1.000
_cell.angle_alpha   90.00
_cell.angle_beta   90.00
_cell.angle_gamma   90.00
#
_symmetry.space_group_name_H-M   'P 1'
#
loop_
_entity.id
_entity.type
_entity.pdbx_description
1 polymer ?
#
loop_
_entity_poly.entity_id
_entity_poly.type
_entity_poly.pdbx_seq_one_letter_code
_entity_poly.pdbx_strand_id
1 'polypeptide(L)'
;IIVFDKTGTLTKGVFNVTDILPANGFSKEQVLEYAVQAESFSNHPIAKSILSAYGKEIDQSVISDYKEISGYGISAMAGKKKVYAGNTKLMDSEHVEYTACEKVGTKVYVAVDGQYAGCILITDEVKPDSKKAISDLKHIGVEKTVMLTGDDEKIGKAVAEELQLDEYYAQLFPDQKVEKVELLDSKKRQGSKLAFVGDGINDAPALARADVGIA
;
A
#
# COMPACT_ATOMS: atom_id res chain seq x y z
N ILE A 1 -12.66 -21.87 -9.80
CA ILE A 1 -11.99 -20.98 -8.84
C ILE A 1 -11.27 -19.89 -9.62
N ILE A 2 -11.40 -18.63 -9.21
CA ILE A 2 -10.57 -17.55 -9.74
C ILE A 2 -9.75 -16.95 -8.62
N VAL A 3 -8.44 -16.91 -8.83
CA VAL A 3 -7.44 -16.35 -7.91
C VAL A 3 -6.93 -15.05 -8.52
N PHE A 4 -6.89 -13.99 -7.74
CA PHE A 4 -6.44 -12.67 -8.15
C PHE A 4 -5.19 -12.27 -7.36
N ASP A 5 -4.22 -11.67 -8.03
CA ASP A 5 -3.29 -10.78 -7.34
C ASP A 5 -4.00 -9.50 -6.92
N LYS A 6 -3.51 -8.82 -5.88
CA LYS A 6 -4.06 -7.55 -5.44
C LYS A 6 -3.54 -6.39 -6.28
N THR A 7 -2.22 -6.16 -6.24
CA THR A 7 -1.58 -4.94 -6.72
C THR A 7 -1.51 -4.90 -8.25
N GLY A 8 -2.03 -3.85 -8.86
CA GLY A 8 -2.09 -3.73 -10.33
C GLY A 8 -3.23 -4.53 -10.98
N THR A 9 -3.81 -5.50 -10.29
CA THR A 9 -4.90 -6.36 -10.78
C THR A 9 -6.26 -5.91 -10.23
N LEU A 10 -6.53 -6.12 -8.96
CA LEU A 10 -7.75 -5.64 -8.28
C LEU A 10 -7.65 -4.16 -7.90
N THR A 11 -6.43 -3.67 -7.71
CA THR A 11 -6.11 -2.28 -7.41
C THR A 11 -5.36 -1.65 -8.59
N LYS A 12 -5.23 -0.33 -8.57
CA LYS A 12 -4.54 0.43 -9.63
C LYS A 12 -3.02 0.22 -9.64
N GLY A 13 -2.44 -0.34 -8.56
CA GLY A 13 -1.00 -0.44 -8.37
C GLY A 13 -0.33 0.92 -8.15
N VAL A 14 -1.12 1.94 -7.85
CA VAL A 14 -0.67 3.31 -7.61
C VAL A 14 -1.00 3.69 -6.18
N PHE A 15 0.04 4.01 -5.43
CA PHE A 15 -0.11 4.50 -4.07
C PHE A 15 -0.56 5.96 -4.09
N ASN A 16 -1.66 6.27 -3.40
CA ASN A 16 -2.20 7.62 -3.28
C ASN A 16 -2.33 8.03 -1.82
N VAL A 17 -2.08 9.31 -1.54
CA VAL A 17 -2.45 9.91 -0.26
C VAL A 17 -3.97 9.96 -0.18
N THR A 18 -4.55 9.19 0.74
CA THR A 18 -6.00 9.07 0.90
C THR A 18 -6.52 9.85 2.09
N ASP A 19 -5.68 10.12 3.08
CA ASP A 19 -6.04 10.99 4.19
C ASP A 19 -4.79 11.61 4.84
N ILE A 20 -5.00 12.75 5.51
CA ILE A 20 -4.01 13.43 6.32
C ILE A 20 -4.65 13.74 7.66
N LEU A 21 -4.05 13.22 8.73
CA LEU A 21 -4.50 13.33 10.11
C LEU A 21 -3.55 14.28 10.86
N PRO A 22 -3.83 15.58 10.88
CA PRO A 22 -2.99 16.55 11.56
C PRO A 22 -3.11 16.43 13.09
N ALA A 23 -2.07 16.83 13.79
CA ALA A 23 -2.01 16.82 15.24
C ALA A 23 -1.34 18.10 15.76
N ASN A 24 -1.47 18.37 17.06
CA ASN A 24 -0.75 19.41 17.78
C ASN A 24 -0.81 20.81 17.14
N GLY A 25 -1.96 21.15 16.53
CA GLY A 25 -2.19 22.48 15.95
C GLY A 25 -1.67 22.65 14.51
N PHE A 26 -1.09 21.63 13.90
CA PHE A 26 -0.74 21.67 12.48
C PHE A 26 -1.98 21.52 11.61
N SER A 27 -1.97 22.15 10.43
CA SER A 27 -2.99 21.91 9.40
C SER A 27 -2.62 20.72 8.50
N LYS A 28 -3.59 20.20 7.73
CA LYS A 28 -3.34 19.15 6.73
C LYS A 28 -2.29 19.60 5.71
N GLU A 29 -2.38 20.84 5.27
CA GLU A 29 -1.47 21.45 4.32
C GLU A 29 -0.04 21.52 4.87
N GLN A 30 0.11 21.89 6.14
CA GLN A 30 1.43 21.94 6.79
C GLN A 30 2.05 20.56 6.95
N VAL A 31 1.26 19.55 7.36
CA VAL A 31 1.74 18.16 7.47
C VAL A 31 2.23 17.66 6.12
N LEU A 32 1.45 17.91 5.06
CA LEU A 32 1.81 17.50 3.70
C LEU A 32 3.05 18.24 3.22
N GLU A 33 3.14 19.55 3.44
CA GLU A 33 4.27 20.37 3.02
C GLU A 33 5.59 19.91 3.68
N TYR A 34 5.60 19.67 4.99
CA TYR A 34 6.79 19.14 5.67
C TYR A 34 7.16 17.74 5.18
N ALA A 35 6.18 16.86 4.97
CA ALA A 35 6.44 15.54 4.42
C ALA A 35 7.08 15.63 3.02
N VAL A 36 6.55 16.47 2.16
CA VAL A 36 7.07 16.72 0.81
C VAL A 36 8.50 17.26 0.85
N GLN A 37 8.80 18.20 1.75
CA GLN A 37 10.16 18.72 1.93
C GLN A 37 11.13 17.62 2.37
N ALA A 38 10.73 16.76 3.31
CA ALA A 38 11.55 15.63 3.73
C ALA A 38 11.76 14.61 2.60
N GLU A 39 10.71 14.29 1.84
CA GLU A 39 10.71 13.24 0.81
C GLU A 39 11.23 13.71 -0.57
N SER A 40 11.61 15.01 -0.71
CA SER A 40 11.91 15.65 -1.99
C SER A 40 13.05 15.03 -2.80
N PHE A 41 13.97 14.32 -2.15
CA PHE A 41 15.09 13.63 -2.79
C PHE A 41 14.91 12.10 -2.85
N SER A 42 13.81 11.59 -2.30
CA SER A 42 13.53 10.15 -2.29
C SER A 42 12.91 9.68 -3.60
N ASN A 43 13.39 8.52 -4.08
CA ASN A 43 12.79 7.83 -5.23
C ASN A 43 11.76 6.77 -4.83
N HIS A 44 11.48 6.63 -3.53
CA HIS A 44 10.56 5.62 -3.02
C HIS A 44 9.12 5.85 -3.54
N PRO A 45 8.34 4.80 -3.86
CA PRO A 45 6.95 4.95 -4.32
C PRO A 45 6.07 5.79 -3.37
N ILE A 46 6.27 5.66 -2.06
CA ILE A 46 5.58 6.45 -1.04
C ILE A 46 5.91 7.94 -1.17
N ALA A 47 7.19 8.29 -1.35
CA ALA A 47 7.60 9.67 -1.59
C ALA A 47 6.93 10.26 -2.82
N LYS A 48 6.90 9.50 -3.93
CA LYS A 48 6.22 9.93 -5.17
C LYS A 48 4.73 10.19 -4.95
N SER A 49 4.07 9.39 -4.12
CA SER A 49 2.67 9.60 -3.75
C SER A 49 2.46 10.91 -2.99
N ILE A 50 3.35 11.19 -2.03
CA ILE A 50 3.30 12.42 -1.22
C ILE A 50 3.57 13.64 -2.12
N LEU A 51 4.59 13.59 -2.98
CA LEU A 51 4.93 14.63 -3.94
C LEU A 51 3.78 14.90 -4.91
N SER A 52 3.16 13.84 -5.44
CA SER A 52 1.99 13.95 -6.35
C SER A 52 0.79 14.59 -5.67
N ALA A 53 0.52 14.23 -4.40
CA ALA A 53 -0.59 14.80 -3.64
C ALA A 53 -0.41 16.29 -3.33
N TYR A 54 0.83 16.74 -3.18
CA TYR A 54 1.13 18.15 -2.96
C TYR A 54 0.87 18.99 -4.21
N GLY A 55 1.27 18.50 -5.39
CA GLY A 55 0.94 19.08 -6.69
C GLY A 55 1.55 20.46 -6.96
N LYS A 56 2.50 20.92 -6.15
CA LYS A 56 3.20 22.22 -6.31
C LYS A 56 4.69 21.98 -6.44
N GLU A 57 5.39 22.93 -7.02
CA GLU A 57 6.86 22.94 -7.04
C GLU A 57 7.41 23.11 -5.62
N ILE A 58 8.52 22.44 -5.35
CA ILE A 58 9.22 22.48 -4.08
C ILE A 58 10.50 23.25 -4.29
N ASP A 59 10.73 24.25 -3.47
CA ASP A 59 12.03 24.89 -3.40
C ASP A 59 13.02 23.98 -2.67
N GLN A 60 13.76 23.21 -3.43
CA GLN A 60 14.77 22.30 -2.89
C GLN A 60 15.96 23.03 -2.28
N SER A 61 16.15 24.33 -2.55
CA SER A 61 17.27 25.11 -2.02
C SER A 61 17.19 25.35 -0.51
N VAL A 62 15.97 25.25 0.06
CA VAL A 62 15.75 25.38 1.51
C VAL A 62 15.94 24.07 2.27
N ILE A 63 16.24 22.96 1.56
CA ILE A 63 16.36 21.62 2.16
C ILE A 63 17.84 21.27 2.30
N SER A 64 18.23 20.91 3.50
CA SER A 64 19.60 20.49 3.82
C SER A 64 19.59 19.29 4.78
N ASP A 65 20.78 18.74 5.06
CA ASP A 65 20.98 17.63 6.00
C ASP A 65 20.04 16.43 5.75
N TYR A 66 19.72 16.18 4.47
CA TYR A 66 18.91 15.05 4.07
C TYR A 66 19.59 13.72 4.41
N LYS A 67 18.86 12.86 5.11
CA LYS A 67 19.35 11.55 5.51
C LYS A 67 18.22 10.53 5.41
N GLU A 68 18.41 9.53 4.58
CA GLU A 68 17.56 8.35 4.55
C GLU A 68 18.01 7.35 5.62
N ILE A 69 17.09 6.91 6.48
CA ILE A 69 17.32 5.96 7.56
C ILE A 69 16.63 4.67 7.18
N SER A 70 17.41 3.70 6.71
CA SER A 70 16.90 2.45 6.15
C SER A 70 15.95 1.74 7.10
N GLY A 71 14.73 1.43 6.62
CA GLY A 71 13.67 0.77 7.38
C GLY A 71 12.94 1.66 8.40
N TYR A 72 13.27 2.96 8.47
CA TYR A 72 12.66 3.93 9.39
C TYR A 72 11.96 5.08 8.65
N GLY A 73 12.64 5.72 7.72
CA GLY A 73 12.15 6.89 7.01
C GLY A 73 13.25 7.90 6.72
N ILE A 74 12.91 9.17 6.74
CA ILE A 74 13.77 10.28 6.33
C ILE A 74 13.84 11.35 7.42
N SER A 75 15.01 11.97 7.52
CA SER A 75 15.28 13.16 8.31
C SER A 75 15.89 14.23 7.41
N ALA A 76 15.39 15.46 7.48
CA ALA A 76 15.92 16.59 6.72
C ALA A 76 15.77 17.91 7.49
N MET A 77 16.53 18.91 7.10
CA MET A 77 16.26 20.30 7.49
C MET A 77 15.45 21.00 6.40
N ALA A 78 14.31 21.55 6.74
CA ALA A 78 13.48 22.38 5.89
C ALA A 78 13.57 23.84 6.38
N GLY A 79 14.44 24.60 5.76
CA GLY A 79 14.87 25.89 6.28
C GLY A 79 15.57 25.75 7.62
N LYS A 80 14.95 26.27 8.68
CA LYS A 80 15.48 26.17 10.07
C LYS A 80 14.84 25.06 10.89
N LYS A 81 13.91 24.29 10.31
CA LYS A 81 13.14 23.26 11.02
C LYS A 81 13.66 21.87 10.72
N LYS A 82 13.83 21.07 11.74
CA LYS A 82 14.16 19.64 11.61
C LYS A 82 12.88 18.87 11.35
N VAL A 83 12.83 18.16 10.23
CA VAL A 83 11.67 17.39 9.82
C VAL A 83 12.02 15.90 9.78
N TYR A 84 11.11 15.08 10.28
CA TYR A 84 11.13 13.63 10.19
C TYR A 84 9.88 13.15 9.47
N ALA A 85 10.04 12.25 8.53
CA ALA A 85 8.94 11.58 7.83
C ALA A 85 9.23 10.08 7.77
N GLY A 86 8.36 9.24 8.34
CA GLY A 86 8.62 7.79 8.36
C GLY A 86 7.62 7.01 9.19
N ASN A 87 8.02 5.81 9.59
CA ASN A 87 7.18 4.92 10.39
C ASN A 87 7.31 5.21 11.91
N THR A 88 6.60 4.43 12.73
CA THR A 88 6.63 4.57 14.19
C THR A 88 8.02 4.34 14.79
N LYS A 89 8.85 3.47 14.18
CA LYS A 89 10.23 3.24 14.65
C LYS A 89 11.09 4.51 14.54
N LEU A 90 10.85 5.34 13.52
CA LEU A 90 11.51 6.64 13.41
C LEU A 90 11.09 7.56 14.55
N MET A 91 9.79 7.65 14.81
CA MET A 91 9.25 8.48 15.91
C MET A 91 9.83 8.04 17.26
N ASP A 92 9.85 6.73 17.52
CA ASP A 92 10.42 6.15 18.75
C ASP A 92 11.92 6.47 18.88
N SER A 93 12.70 6.32 17.81
CA SER A 93 14.15 6.58 17.84
C SER A 93 14.51 8.05 18.07
N GLU A 94 13.64 8.95 17.62
CA GLU A 94 13.79 10.40 17.79
C GLU A 94 13.03 10.95 19.01
N HIS A 95 12.49 10.05 19.84
CA HIS A 95 11.76 10.36 21.09
C HIS A 95 10.56 11.31 20.87
N VAL A 96 9.88 11.17 19.72
CA VAL A 96 8.68 11.92 19.40
C VAL A 96 7.45 11.18 19.92
N GLU A 97 6.71 11.79 20.82
CA GLU A 97 5.40 11.27 21.24
C GLU A 97 4.39 11.46 20.10
N TYR A 98 3.73 10.37 19.68
CA TYR A 98 2.76 10.39 18.58
C TYR A 98 1.47 9.66 18.94
N THR A 99 0.41 9.95 18.22
CA THR A 99 -0.85 9.18 18.28
C THR A 99 -0.85 8.12 17.21
N ALA A 100 -1.03 6.85 17.59
CA ALA A 100 -1.12 5.75 16.64
C ALA A 100 -2.32 5.92 15.70
N CYS A 101 -2.09 5.76 14.41
CA CYS A 101 -3.15 5.78 13.41
C CYS A 101 -3.71 4.37 13.22
N GLU A 102 -4.99 4.17 13.56
CA GLU A 102 -5.68 2.86 13.44
C GLU A 102 -6.23 2.58 12.03
N LYS A 103 -6.22 3.59 11.14
CA LYS A 103 -6.71 3.42 9.76
C LYS A 103 -5.86 2.41 8.98
N VAL A 104 -6.50 1.71 8.05
CA VAL A 104 -5.85 0.73 7.17
C VAL A 104 -5.09 1.44 6.07
N GLY A 105 -3.84 1.07 5.84
CA GLY A 105 -2.95 1.64 4.83
C GLY A 105 -1.52 1.84 5.33
N THR A 106 -0.65 2.24 4.43
CA THR A 106 0.72 2.66 4.76
C THR A 106 0.69 4.03 5.42
N LYS A 107 1.37 4.16 6.54
CA LYS A 107 1.37 5.36 7.39
C LYS A 107 2.72 6.03 7.35
N VAL A 108 2.73 7.31 7.04
CA VAL A 108 3.90 8.17 7.17
C VAL A 108 3.63 9.18 8.28
N TYR A 109 4.30 8.99 9.40
CA TYR A 109 4.27 9.91 10.54
C TYR A 109 5.22 11.05 10.27
N VAL A 110 4.77 12.27 10.54
CA VAL A 110 5.54 13.49 10.32
C VAL A 110 5.77 14.19 11.65
N ALA A 111 7.01 14.58 11.91
CA ALA A 111 7.37 15.38 13.07
C ALA A 111 8.23 16.57 12.66
N VAL A 112 8.10 17.70 13.37
CA VAL A 112 8.79 18.94 13.12
C VAL A 112 9.35 19.46 14.44
N ASP A 113 10.68 19.68 14.50
CA ASP A 113 11.39 20.14 15.71
C ASP A 113 11.07 19.29 16.96
N GLY A 114 10.94 17.96 16.78
CA GLY A 114 10.61 17.03 17.85
C GLY A 114 9.14 16.97 18.24
N GLN A 115 8.27 17.76 17.60
CA GLN A 115 6.82 17.71 17.84
C GLN A 115 6.13 16.92 16.73
N TYR A 116 5.26 15.99 17.10
CA TYR A 116 4.41 15.24 16.15
C TYR A 116 3.45 16.19 15.42
N ALA A 117 3.57 16.24 14.11
CA ALA A 117 2.74 17.11 13.26
C ALA A 117 1.49 16.38 12.74
N GLY A 118 1.58 15.07 12.53
CA GLY A 118 0.45 14.29 12.02
C GLY A 118 0.88 13.03 11.28
N CYS A 119 -0.11 12.32 10.73
CA CYS A 119 0.08 11.10 9.95
C CYS A 119 -0.55 11.25 8.56
N ILE A 120 0.18 10.86 7.54
CA ILE A 120 -0.29 10.74 6.17
C ILE A 120 -0.63 9.27 5.92
N LEU A 121 -1.85 9.00 5.46
CA LEU A 121 -2.30 7.68 5.08
C LEU A 121 -2.18 7.51 3.56
N ILE A 122 -1.54 6.44 3.15
CA ILE A 122 -1.32 6.10 1.76
C ILE A 122 -1.87 4.71 1.50
N THR A 123 -2.73 4.59 0.49
CA THR A 123 -3.33 3.31 0.11
C THR A 123 -3.21 3.09 -1.39
N ASP A 124 -3.19 1.83 -1.78
CA ASP A 124 -3.37 1.43 -3.16
C ASP A 124 -4.89 1.35 -3.44
N GLU A 125 -5.34 2.12 -4.41
CA GLU A 125 -6.76 2.31 -4.68
C GLU A 125 -7.34 1.14 -5.46
N VAL A 126 -8.46 0.58 -4.98
CA VAL A 126 -9.23 -0.45 -5.69
C VAL A 126 -9.71 0.12 -7.03
N LYS A 127 -9.59 -0.66 -8.12
CA LYS A 127 -10.12 -0.23 -9.43
C LYS A 127 -11.65 -0.12 -9.36
N PRO A 128 -12.25 0.91 -9.95
CA PRO A 128 -13.71 1.14 -9.88
C PRO A 128 -14.54 -0.06 -10.32
N ASP A 129 -14.03 -0.81 -11.30
CA ASP A 129 -14.73 -1.95 -11.89
C ASP A 129 -14.51 -3.27 -11.16
N SER A 130 -13.54 -3.36 -10.23
CA SER A 130 -13.17 -4.62 -9.57
C SER A 130 -14.34 -5.24 -8.81
N LYS A 131 -15.07 -4.44 -8.04
CA LYS A 131 -16.23 -4.93 -7.28
C LYS A 131 -17.32 -5.48 -8.19
N LYS A 132 -17.60 -4.77 -9.29
CA LYS A 132 -18.58 -5.23 -10.27
C LYS A 132 -18.12 -6.51 -10.95
N ALA A 133 -16.86 -6.59 -11.36
CA ALA A 133 -16.29 -7.78 -11.99
C ALA A 133 -16.39 -9.02 -11.07
N ILE A 134 -16.06 -8.89 -9.79
CA ILE A 134 -16.20 -9.99 -8.82
C ILE A 134 -17.67 -10.42 -8.70
N SER A 135 -18.60 -9.47 -8.61
CA SER A 135 -20.03 -9.77 -8.56
C SER A 135 -20.51 -10.49 -9.82
N ASP A 136 -20.13 -10.00 -11.00
CA ASP A 136 -20.52 -10.60 -12.28
C ASP A 136 -19.97 -12.03 -12.42
N LEU A 137 -18.73 -12.28 -12.00
CA LEU A 137 -18.14 -13.62 -11.99
C LEU A 137 -18.92 -14.59 -11.11
N LYS A 138 -19.36 -14.17 -9.93
CA LYS A 138 -20.21 -15.00 -9.06
C LYS A 138 -21.56 -15.30 -9.71
N HIS A 139 -22.16 -14.33 -10.39
CA HIS A 139 -23.45 -14.51 -11.08
C HIS A 139 -23.37 -15.52 -12.25
N ILE A 140 -22.24 -15.60 -12.95
CA ILE A 140 -22.05 -16.56 -14.04
C ILE A 140 -21.60 -17.95 -13.56
N GLY A 141 -21.52 -18.17 -12.24
CA GLY A 141 -21.28 -19.48 -11.66
C GLY A 141 -19.85 -19.76 -11.22
N VAL A 142 -19.01 -18.73 -11.05
CA VAL A 142 -17.71 -18.90 -10.38
C VAL A 142 -17.95 -19.28 -8.92
N GLU A 143 -17.47 -20.47 -8.55
CA GLU A 143 -17.72 -21.06 -7.22
C GLU A 143 -16.96 -20.37 -6.10
N LYS A 144 -15.77 -19.82 -6.41
CA LYS A 144 -14.91 -19.20 -5.41
C LYS A 144 -14.02 -18.14 -6.04
N THR A 145 -13.94 -16.99 -5.38
CA THR A 145 -13.03 -15.87 -5.68
C THR A 145 -12.03 -15.68 -4.54
N VAL A 146 -10.75 -15.68 -4.86
CA VAL A 146 -9.65 -15.66 -3.87
C VAL A 146 -8.68 -14.55 -4.22
N MET A 147 -8.16 -13.84 -3.23
CA MET A 147 -7.09 -12.86 -3.42
C MET A 147 -5.81 -13.34 -2.74
N LEU A 148 -4.67 -13.21 -3.43
CA LEU A 148 -3.33 -13.38 -2.87
C LEU A 148 -2.60 -12.03 -2.86
N THR A 149 -1.95 -11.70 -1.73
CA THR A 149 -1.19 -10.46 -1.62
C THR A 149 0.00 -10.59 -0.69
N GLY A 150 1.07 -9.84 -0.97
CA GLY A 150 2.20 -9.67 -0.05
C GLY A 150 1.97 -8.63 1.04
N ASP A 151 0.87 -7.87 0.98
CA ASP A 151 0.58 -6.82 1.95
C ASP A 151 0.25 -7.35 3.34
N ASP A 152 0.23 -6.41 4.30
CA ASP A 152 -0.20 -6.66 5.68
C ASP A 152 -1.63 -7.23 5.73
N GLU A 153 -1.87 -8.07 6.74
CA GLU A 153 -3.14 -8.76 6.98
C GLU A 153 -4.34 -7.80 7.04
N LYS A 154 -4.18 -6.64 7.68
CA LYS A 154 -5.26 -5.63 7.80
C LYS A 154 -5.63 -5.03 6.43
N ILE A 155 -4.63 -4.80 5.58
CA ILE A 155 -4.83 -4.28 4.22
C ILE A 155 -5.51 -5.34 3.36
N GLY A 156 -5.01 -6.58 3.38
CA GLY A 156 -5.59 -7.69 2.65
C GLY A 156 -7.05 -7.93 3.02
N LYS A 157 -7.33 -7.96 4.32
CA LYS A 157 -8.69 -8.12 4.86
C LYS A 157 -9.64 -7.01 4.37
N ALA A 158 -9.22 -5.74 4.48
CA ALA A 158 -10.05 -4.61 4.10
C ALA A 158 -10.43 -4.64 2.61
N VAL A 159 -9.47 -4.95 1.73
CA VAL A 159 -9.72 -5.08 0.28
C VAL A 159 -10.63 -6.27 -0.02
N ALA A 160 -10.44 -7.41 0.65
CA ALA A 160 -11.27 -8.59 0.46
C ALA A 160 -12.72 -8.34 0.88
N GLU A 161 -12.94 -7.67 2.00
CA GLU A 161 -14.28 -7.27 2.49
C GLU A 161 -14.95 -6.27 1.54
N GLU A 162 -14.22 -5.24 1.09
CA GLU A 162 -14.72 -4.22 0.14
C GLU A 162 -15.19 -4.86 -1.18
N LEU A 163 -14.39 -5.80 -1.72
CA LEU A 163 -14.66 -6.51 -2.96
C LEU A 163 -15.60 -7.70 -2.79
N GLN A 164 -15.94 -8.07 -1.56
CA GLN A 164 -16.77 -9.25 -1.25
C GLN A 164 -16.16 -10.55 -1.78
N LEU A 165 -14.84 -10.70 -1.67
CA LEU A 165 -14.16 -11.93 -2.02
C LEU A 165 -14.49 -13.06 -1.03
N ASP A 166 -14.43 -14.31 -1.47
CA ASP A 166 -14.75 -15.45 -0.61
C ASP A 166 -13.61 -15.83 0.32
N GLU A 167 -12.36 -15.66 -0.16
CA GLU A 167 -11.14 -15.90 0.63
C GLU A 167 -10.04 -14.88 0.26
N TYR A 168 -9.12 -14.67 1.18
CA TYR A 168 -7.87 -13.93 0.91
C TYR A 168 -6.72 -14.54 1.70
N TYR A 169 -5.51 -14.33 1.20
CA TYR A 169 -4.27 -14.70 1.87
C TYR A 169 -3.31 -13.53 1.75
N ALA A 170 -2.86 -13.03 2.88
CA ALA A 170 -1.97 -11.86 3.00
C ALA A 170 -0.57 -12.27 3.45
N GLN A 171 0.37 -11.32 3.45
CA GLN A 171 1.77 -11.48 3.86
C GLN A 171 2.52 -12.60 3.13
N LEU A 172 2.15 -12.87 1.87
CA LEU A 172 2.74 -13.94 1.08
C LEU A 172 4.00 -13.46 0.35
N PHE A 173 5.07 -14.25 0.44
CA PHE A 173 6.20 -14.15 -0.46
C PHE A 173 5.84 -14.74 -1.84
N PRO A 174 6.61 -14.41 -2.91
CA PRO A 174 6.29 -14.90 -4.27
C PRO A 174 6.18 -16.43 -4.39
N ASP A 175 7.06 -17.18 -3.73
CA ASP A 175 7.04 -18.64 -3.66
C ASP A 175 5.79 -19.15 -2.93
N GLN A 176 5.37 -18.51 -1.86
CA GLN A 176 4.16 -18.87 -1.12
C GLN A 176 2.89 -18.57 -1.92
N LYS A 177 2.88 -17.59 -2.82
CA LYS A 177 1.76 -17.42 -3.77
C LYS A 177 1.59 -18.63 -4.65
N VAL A 178 2.69 -19.17 -5.18
CA VAL A 178 2.68 -20.38 -6.01
C VAL A 178 2.14 -21.59 -5.23
N GLU A 179 2.65 -21.81 -4.02
CA GLU A 179 2.17 -22.88 -3.13
C GLU A 179 0.66 -22.76 -2.84
N LYS A 180 0.15 -21.53 -2.68
CA LYS A 180 -1.29 -21.31 -2.48
C LYS A 180 -2.11 -21.63 -3.72
N VAL A 181 -1.63 -21.28 -4.91
CA VAL A 181 -2.29 -21.66 -6.18
C VAL A 181 -2.35 -23.18 -6.29
N GLU A 182 -1.25 -23.88 -6.05
CA GLU A 182 -1.19 -25.35 -6.09
C GLU A 182 -2.15 -26.00 -5.05
N LEU A 183 -2.20 -25.45 -3.83
CA LEU A 183 -3.13 -25.91 -2.80
C LEU A 183 -4.59 -25.71 -3.20
N LEU A 184 -4.94 -24.54 -3.76
CA LEU A 184 -6.29 -24.25 -4.23
C LEU A 184 -6.67 -25.15 -5.41
N ASP A 185 -5.70 -25.39 -6.32
CA ASP A 185 -5.88 -26.30 -7.46
C ASP A 185 -6.16 -27.73 -7.02
N SER A 186 -5.43 -28.22 -6.03
CA SER A 186 -5.63 -29.58 -5.49
C SER A 186 -6.99 -29.79 -4.80
N LYS A 187 -7.61 -28.70 -4.33
CA LYS A 187 -8.92 -28.74 -3.63
C LYS A 187 -10.11 -28.45 -4.53
N LYS A 188 -9.90 -28.14 -5.81
CA LYS A 188 -10.99 -27.88 -6.74
C LYS A 188 -11.80 -29.14 -7.01
N ARG A 189 -13.06 -28.97 -7.37
CA ARG A 189 -13.90 -30.09 -7.76
C ARG A 189 -13.39 -30.76 -9.05
N GLN A 190 -13.61 -32.06 -9.18
CA GLN A 190 -13.27 -32.78 -10.40
C GLN A 190 -13.98 -32.14 -11.61
N GLY A 191 -13.22 -31.80 -12.66
CA GLY A 191 -13.72 -31.13 -13.86
C GLY A 191 -13.78 -29.62 -13.78
N SER A 192 -13.57 -29.02 -12.60
CA SER A 192 -13.45 -27.57 -12.46
C SER A 192 -12.06 -27.06 -12.90
N LYS A 193 -11.97 -25.77 -13.21
CA LYS A 193 -10.73 -25.08 -13.57
C LYS A 193 -10.36 -24.02 -12.55
N LEU A 194 -9.06 -23.78 -12.40
CA LEU A 194 -8.52 -22.68 -11.64
C LEU A 194 -7.92 -21.66 -12.63
N ALA A 195 -8.40 -20.41 -12.56
CA ALA A 195 -7.79 -19.30 -13.25
C ALA A 195 -7.00 -18.43 -12.26
N PHE A 196 -5.84 -17.93 -12.67
CA PHE A 196 -5.08 -16.89 -11.95
C PHE A 196 -5.03 -15.62 -12.77
N VAL A 197 -5.35 -14.49 -12.16
CA VAL A 197 -5.34 -13.16 -12.77
C VAL A 197 -4.28 -12.33 -12.05
N GLY A 198 -3.29 -11.81 -12.77
CA GLY A 198 -2.16 -11.05 -12.23
C GLY A 198 -1.61 -10.01 -13.21
N ASP A 199 -0.58 -9.26 -12.82
CA ASP A 199 0.06 -8.24 -13.64
C ASP A 199 1.11 -8.80 -14.65
N GLY A 200 1.38 -10.09 -14.57
CA GLY A 200 2.30 -10.81 -15.46
C GLY A 200 3.77 -10.75 -15.09
N ILE A 201 4.25 -9.71 -14.41
CA ILE A 201 5.69 -9.52 -14.11
C ILE A 201 6.07 -10.28 -12.84
N ASN A 202 5.41 -9.98 -11.74
CA ASN A 202 5.71 -10.56 -10.43
C ASN A 202 5.04 -11.92 -10.23
N ASP A 203 3.96 -12.17 -10.96
CA ASP A 203 3.09 -13.34 -10.80
C ASP A 203 3.31 -14.43 -11.86
N ALA A 204 4.33 -14.28 -12.75
CA ALA A 204 4.60 -15.24 -13.81
C ALA A 204 4.68 -16.72 -13.33
N PRO A 205 5.31 -17.04 -12.19
CA PRO A 205 5.29 -18.42 -11.68
C PRO A 205 3.89 -18.90 -11.26
N ALA A 206 3.07 -18.03 -10.66
CA ALA A 206 1.70 -18.35 -10.25
C ALA A 206 0.76 -18.51 -11.47
N LEU A 207 0.91 -17.62 -12.46
CA LEU A 207 0.19 -17.69 -13.75
C LEU A 207 0.48 -19.01 -14.47
N ALA A 208 1.74 -19.47 -14.47
CA ALA A 208 2.14 -20.72 -15.12
C ALA A 208 1.62 -21.98 -14.40
N ARG A 209 1.22 -21.89 -13.14
CA ARG A 209 0.69 -23.02 -12.35
C ARG A 209 -0.82 -23.16 -12.44
N ALA A 210 -1.53 -22.12 -12.83
CA ALA A 210 -2.98 -22.17 -13.01
C ALA A 210 -3.37 -22.96 -14.28
N ASP A 211 -4.57 -23.50 -14.31
CA ASP A 211 -5.14 -24.06 -15.57
C ASP A 211 -5.30 -22.97 -16.63
N VAL A 212 -5.58 -21.74 -16.21
CA VAL A 212 -5.71 -20.54 -17.06
C VAL A 212 -5.00 -19.36 -16.37
N GLY A 213 -3.97 -18.85 -17.01
CA GLY A 213 -3.30 -17.60 -16.60
C GLY A 213 -3.83 -16.42 -17.41
N ILE A 214 -4.16 -15.31 -16.74
CA ILE A 214 -4.62 -14.04 -17.34
C ILE A 214 -3.70 -12.94 -16.81
N ALA A 215 -2.99 -12.23 -17.70
CA ALA A 215 -2.08 -11.14 -17.38
C ALA A 215 -2.50 -9.84 -18.08
#